data_51445b7e4e24adadf110f637f4d36066
#
_entry.id   51445b7e4e24adadf110f637f4d36066
#
_cell.length_a   1.000
_cell.length_b   1.000
_cell.length_c   1.000
_cell.angle_alpha   90.00
_cell.angle_beta   90.00
_cell.angle_gamma   90.00
#
_symmetry.space_group_name_H-M   'P 1'
#
loop_
_entity.id
_entity.type
_entity.pdbx_description
1 polymer ?
#
loop_
_entity_poly.entity_id
_entity_poly.type
_entity_poly.pdbx_seq_one_letter_code
_entity_poly.pdbx_strand_id
1 'polypeptide(L)'
;MTEQIELIKLYSTRILALAAQMPHVGSLDNPDASAMKRSPLCGSKVAVDVIMQNGKITEFAQNVKACALGQAAASVAAQNIIGRTAQEVARARDELAAMLKSGGPPPGPPFDGFEVLAPASEYKNR
;
A
#
# COMPACT_ATOMS: atom_id res chain seq x y z
N MET A 1 -15.09 22.77 9.84
CA MET A 1 -16.17 21.78 9.70
C MET A 1 -15.84 20.78 8.59
N THR A 2 -15.75 21.25 7.36
CA THR A 2 -15.47 20.39 6.20
C THR A 2 -14.16 19.66 6.36
N GLU A 3 -13.11 20.35 6.81
CA GLU A 3 -11.79 19.79 7.01
C GLU A 3 -11.77 18.66 8.05
N GLN A 4 -12.50 18.84 9.16
CA GLN A 4 -12.59 17.81 10.18
C GLN A 4 -13.33 16.58 9.69
N ILE A 5 -14.39 16.76 8.91
CA ILE A 5 -15.15 15.67 8.33
C ILE A 5 -14.26 14.88 7.36
N GLU A 6 -13.45 15.57 6.57
CA GLU A 6 -12.53 14.94 5.63
C GLU A 6 -11.44 14.16 6.36
N LEU A 7 -10.92 14.70 7.46
CA LEU A 7 -9.94 13.97 8.27
C LEU A 7 -10.55 12.72 8.91
N ILE A 8 -11.78 12.78 9.35
CA ILE A 8 -12.49 11.62 9.89
C ILE A 8 -12.62 10.53 8.82
N LYS A 9 -12.95 10.93 7.59
CA LYS A 9 -13.03 9.99 6.47
C LYS A 9 -11.67 9.37 6.17
N LEU A 10 -10.61 10.18 6.24
CA LEU A 10 -9.25 9.73 5.99
C LEU A 10 -8.81 8.65 6.98
N TYR A 11 -9.23 8.77 8.23
CA TYR A 11 -8.90 7.80 9.28
C TYR A 11 -10.13 6.99 9.68
N SER A 12 -10.84 6.48 8.69
CA SER A 12 -12.03 5.67 8.91
C SER A 12 -11.72 4.39 9.68
N THR A 13 -12.75 3.76 10.21
CA THR A 13 -12.64 2.46 10.89
C THR A 13 -11.95 1.43 9.99
N ARG A 14 -12.24 1.48 8.69
CA ARG A 14 -11.64 0.55 7.72
C ARG A 14 -10.14 0.78 7.58
N ILE A 15 -9.70 2.05 7.53
CA ILE A 15 -8.27 2.38 7.50
C ILE A 15 -7.57 1.87 8.75
N LEU A 16 -8.14 2.12 9.92
CA LEU A 16 -7.54 1.70 11.18
C LEU A 16 -7.50 0.18 11.31
N ALA A 17 -8.53 -0.51 10.85
CA ALA A 17 -8.56 -1.97 10.86
C ALA A 17 -7.47 -2.55 9.95
N LEU A 18 -7.31 -1.99 8.75
CA LEU A 18 -6.25 -2.43 7.82
C LEU A 18 -4.86 -2.19 8.42
N ALA A 19 -4.66 -1.04 9.04
CA ALA A 19 -3.37 -0.71 9.65
C ALA A 19 -3.03 -1.67 10.79
N ALA A 20 -4.03 -2.13 11.54
CA ALA A 20 -3.83 -3.04 12.67
C ALA A 20 -3.60 -4.49 12.25
N GLN A 21 -4.00 -4.88 11.04
CA GLN A 21 -3.94 -6.26 10.56
C GLN A 21 -2.91 -6.41 9.45
N MET A 22 -1.67 -6.02 9.72
CA MET A 22 -0.59 -6.04 8.73
C MET A 22 -0.15 -7.48 8.44
N PRO A 23 -0.39 -8.00 7.23
CA PRO A 23 0.07 -9.35 6.89
C PRO A 23 1.54 -9.35 6.48
N HIS A 24 2.15 -10.54 6.54
CA HIS A 24 3.50 -10.79 6.05
C HIS A 24 4.58 -9.92 6.67
N VAL A 25 4.44 -9.56 7.95
CA VAL A 25 5.45 -8.75 8.65
C VAL A 25 6.71 -9.59 8.89
N GLY A 26 7.86 -9.02 8.56
CA GLY A 26 9.15 -9.67 8.78
C GLY A 26 10.08 -9.55 7.60
N SER A 27 11.00 -10.49 7.49
CA SER A 27 12.00 -10.57 6.41
C SER A 27 12.08 -11.99 5.89
N LEU A 28 12.49 -12.14 4.63
CA LEU A 28 12.78 -13.46 4.05
C LEU A 28 14.27 -13.74 4.16
N ASP A 29 14.63 -15.03 4.33
CA ASP A 29 16.03 -15.40 4.52
C ASP A 29 16.88 -15.20 3.26
N ASN A 30 16.34 -15.58 2.11
CA ASN A 30 17.06 -15.48 0.84
C ASN A 30 16.15 -14.89 -0.23
N PRO A 31 15.81 -13.60 -0.14
CA PRO A 31 14.90 -13.02 -1.12
C PRO A 31 15.54 -12.93 -2.50
N ASP A 32 14.73 -13.07 -3.54
CA ASP A 32 15.17 -12.83 -4.91
C ASP A 32 15.37 -11.35 -5.18
N ALA A 33 14.61 -10.51 -4.50
CA ALA A 33 14.71 -9.05 -4.60
C ALA A 33 14.23 -8.40 -3.32
N SER A 34 14.78 -7.23 -3.04
CA SER A 34 14.40 -6.40 -1.90
C SER A 34 14.36 -4.95 -2.34
N ALA A 35 13.47 -4.17 -1.73
CA ALA A 35 13.38 -2.74 -2.00
C ALA A 35 12.96 -2.00 -0.74
N MET A 36 13.33 -0.73 -0.67
CA MET A 36 12.92 0.15 0.42
C MET A 36 12.54 1.50 -0.18
N LYS A 37 11.45 2.06 0.32
CA LYS A 37 11.02 3.41 -0.02
C LYS A 37 10.71 4.20 1.23
N ARG A 38 11.01 5.47 1.18
CA ARG A 38 10.77 6.41 2.27
C ARG A 38 10.02 7.63 1.75
N SER A 39 9.02 8.08 2.51
CA SER A 39 8.38 9.36 2.24
C SER A 39 9.27 10.48 2.78
N PRO A 40 9.74 11.42 1.93
CA PRO A 40 10.62 12.49 2.41
C PRO A 40 9.93 13.49 3.34
N LEU A 41 8.61 13.59 3.27
CA LEU A 41 7.86 14.59 4.04
C LEU A 41 7.45 14.10 5.42
N CYS A 42 7.00 12.86 5.54
CA CYS A 42 6.50 12.33 6.82
C CYS A 42 7.42 11.29 7.45
N GLY A 43 8.49 10.89 6.76
CA GLY A 43 9.44 9.92 7.30
C GLY A 43 8.94 8.48 7.31
N SER A 44 7.77 8.22 6.78
CA SER A 44 7.26 6.85 6.63
C SER A 44 8.20 6.03 5.76
N LYS A 45 8.39 4.76 6.13
CA LYS A 45 9.31 3.88 5.43
C LYS A 45 8.69 2.49 5.29
N VAL A 46 8.88 1.87 4.12
CA VAL A 46 8.52 0.48 3.89
C VAL A 46 9.68 -0.25 3.24
N ALA A 47 9.98 -1.44 3.77
CA ALA A 47 10.98 -2.34 3.20
C ALA A 47 10.28 -3.65 2.87
N VAL A 48 10.55 -4.21 1.69
CA VAL A 48 9.92 -5.44 1.23
C VAL A 48 10.96 -6.41 0.70
N ASP A 49 10.69 -7.69 0.92
CA ASP A 49 11.44 -8.81 0.35
C ASP A 49 10.48 -9.70 -0.43
N VAL A 50 10.91 -10.19 -1.58
CA VAL A 50 10.09 -11.08 -2.41
C VAL A 50 10.89 -12.28 -2.90
N ILE A 51 10.18 -13.40 -3.07
CA ILE A 51 10.67 -14.56 -3.81
C ILE A 51 9.73 -14.74 -5.00
N MET A 52 10.32 -14.96 -6.18
CA MET A 52 9.59 -15.10 -7.44
C MET A 52 9.78 -16.51 -7.98
N GLN A 53 8.72 -17.09 -8.52
CA GLN A 53 8.77 -18.35 -9.26
C GLN A 53 7.87 -18.25 -10.47
N ASN A 54 8.40 -18.62 -11.64
CA ASN A 54 7.65 -18.59 -12.89
C ASN A 54 7.02 -17.22 -13.17
N GLY A 55 7.73 -16.15 -12.82
CA GLY A 55 7.28 -14.78 -13.06
C GLY A 55 6.24 -14.26 -12.07
N LYS A 56 5.93 -15.01 -11.03
CA LYS A 56 4.95 -14.62 -10.01
C LYS A 56 5.57 -14.57 -8.63
N ILE A 57 5.07 -13.65 -7.82
CA ILE A 57 5.50 -13.54 -6.42
C ILE A 57 4.90 -14.71 -5.64
N THR A 58 5.77 -15.52 -5.05
CA THR A 58 5.35 -16.68 -4.25
C THR A 58 5.52 -16.45 -2.75
N GLU A 59 6.47 -15.60 -2.36
CA GLU A 59 6.65 -15.23 -0.96
C GLU A 59 6.92 -13.73 -0.86
N PHE A 60 6.43 -13.14 0.20
CA PHE A 60 6.51 -11.71 0.44
C PHE A 60 6.66 -11.44 1.93
N ALA A 61 7.54 -10.52 2.30
CA ALA A 61 7.65 -10.04 3.66
C ALA A 61 7.86 -8.53 3.65
N GLN A 62 7.41 -7.86 4.70
CA GLN A 62 7.52 -6.41 4.77
C GLN A 62 7.77 -5.94 6.19
N ASN A 63 8.51 -4.83 6.29
CA ASN A 63 8.66 -4.06 7.50
C ASN A 63 8.20 -2.63 7.19
N VAL A 64 7.21 -2.16 7.95
CA VAL A 64 6.55 -0.88 7.69
C VAL A 64 6.63 -0.02 8.93
N LYS A 65 7.19 1.18 8.78
CA LYS A 65 7.20 2.22 9.81
C LYS A 65 6.50 3.43 9.22
N ALA A 66 5.20 3.53 9.43
CA ALA A 66 4.38 4.52 8.74
C ALA A 66 3.20 4.93 9.61
N CYS A 67 2.56 6.03 9.22
CA CYS A 67 1.29 6.42 9.80
C CYS A 67 0.19 5.42 9.41
N ALA A 68 -0.99 5.59 9.98
CA ALA A 68 -2.11 4.66 9.74
C ALA A 68 -2.43 4.52 8.24
N LEU A 69 -2.33 5.60 7.46
CA LEU A 69 -2.58 5.56 6.02
C LEU A 69 -1.55 4.69 5.30
N GLY A 70 -0.28 4.89 5.61
CA GLY A 70 0.80 4.08 5.02
C GLY A 70 0.69 2.62 5.41
N GLN A 71 0.35 2.35 6.67
CA GLN A 71 0.13 0.98 7.13
C GLN A 71 -1.06 0.33 6.43
N ALA A 72 -2.16 1.06 6.26
CA ALA A 72 -3.32 0.55 5.55
C ALA A 72 -2.99 0.22 4.09
N ALA A 73 -2.24 1.10 3.43
CA ALA A 73 -1.80 0.87 2.05
C ALA A 73 -0.94 -0.39 1.94
N ALA A 74 0.02 -0.55 2.84
CA ALA A 74 0.88 -1.73 2.87
C ALA A 74 0.06 -3.00 3.14
N SER A 75 -0.95 -2.91 3.99
CA SER A 75 -1.84 -4.03 4.30
C SER A 75 -2.63 -4.47 3.05
N VAL A 76 -3.22 -3.53 2.33
CA VAL A 76 -3.96 -3.83 1.09
C VAL A 76 -3.04 -4.49 0.06
N ALA A 77 -1.85 -3.94 -0.13
CA ALA A 77 -0.88 -4.50 -1.06
C ALA A 77 -0.52 -5.93 -0.67
N ALA A 78 -0.15 -6.14 0.59
CA ALA A 78 0.33 -7.44 1.06
C ALA A 78 -0.75 -8.52 1.01
N GLN A 79 -2.00 -8.17 1.24
CA GLN A 79 -3.11 -9.14 1.20
C GLN A 79 -3.31 -9.73 -0.20
N ASN A 80 -2.85 -9.03 -1.24
CA ASN A 80 -3.15 -9.39 -2.62
C ASN A 80 -1.91 -9.61 -3.47
N ILE A 81 -0.71 -9.54 -2.87
CA ILE A 81 0.54 -9.54 -3.62
C ILE A 81 0.97 -10.95 -4.07
N ILE A 82 0.64 -11.99 -3.30
CA ILE A 82 1.04 -13.35 -3.63
C ILE A 82 0.30 -13.79 -4.89
N GLY A 83 1.05 -14.34 -5.84
CA GLY A 83 0.51 -14.79 -7.10
C GLY A 83 0.49 -13.71 -8.19
N ARG A 84 0.96 -12.51 -7.90
CA ARG A 84 0.97 -11.41 -8.88
C ARG A 84 2.27 -11.39 -9.64
N THR A 85 2.21 -10.93 -10.89
CA THR A 85 3.39 -10.66 -11.71
C THR A 85 3.92 -9.26 -11.40
N ALA A 86 5.18 -9.00 -11.78
CA ALA A 86 5.74 -7.65 -11.66
C ALA A 86 4.92 -6.63 -12.46
N GLN A 87 4.38 -7.03 -13.60
CA GLN A 87 3.55 -6.16 -14.43
C GLN A 87 2.24 -5.79 -13.74
N GLU A 88 1.60 -6.76 -13.09
CA GLU A 88 0.37 -6.49 -12.33
C GLU A 88 0.62 -5.52 -11.18
N VAL A 89 1.72 -5.69 -10.47
CA VAL A 89 2.09 -4.80 -9.37
C VAL A 89 2.40 -3.39 -9.90
N ALA A 90 3.15 -3.29 -10.99
CA ALA A 90 3.47 -1.99 -11.59
C ALA A 90 2.22 -1.26 -12.07
N ARG A 91 1.27 -1.99 -12.65
CA ARG A 91 0.00 -1.42 -13.09
C ARG A 91 -0.79 -0.88 -11.89
N ALA A 92 -0.87 -1.65 -10.82
CA ALA A 92 -1.56 -1.21 -9.61
C ALA A 92 -0.91 0.04 -9.02
N ARG A 93 0.42 0.09 -9.00
CA ARG A 93 1.17 1.26 -8.57
C ARG A 93 0.79 2.50 -9.38
N ASP A 94 0.75 2.38 -10.70
CA ASP A 94 0.45 3.50 -11.58
C ASP A 94 -1.00 3.95 -11.41
N GLU A 95 -1.93 3.01 -11.28
CA GLU A 95 -3.34 3.31 -11.05
C GLU A 95 -3.55 3.98 -9.70
N LEU A 96 -2.85 3.50 -8.67
CA LEU A 96 -2.92 4.12 -7.34
C LEU A 96 -2.36 5.54 -7.37
N ALA A 97 -1.24 5.75 -8.05
CA ALA A 97 -0.66 7.08 -8.18
C ALA A 97 -1.62 8.04 -8.88
N ALA A 98 -2.29 7.59 -9.94
CA ALA A 98 -3.27 8.41 -10.65
C ALA A 98 -4.46 8.76 -9.76
N MET A 99 -4.94 7.81 -8.97
CA MET A 99 -6.02 8.05 -8.02
C MET A 99 -5.64 9.12 -7.00
N LEU A 100 -4.44 9.01 -6.44
CA LEU A 100 -4.00 9.92 -5.38
C LEU A 100 -3.59 11.30 -5.89
N LYS A 101 -3.01 11.38 -7.09
CA LYS A 101 -2.51 12.64 -7.64
C LYS A 101 -3.54 13.39 -8.48
N SER A 102 -4.39 12.67 -9.18
CA SER A 102 -5.28 13.25 -10.18
C SER A 102 -6.75 12.91 -9.98
N GLY A 103 -7.09 12.22 -8.89
CA GLY A 103 -8.47 11.84 -8.65
C GLY A 103 -8.98 10.76 -9.58
N GLY A 104 -8.09 9.96 -10.16
CA GLY A 104 -8.48 8.86 -11.03
C GLY A 104 -9.25 7.75 -10.31
N PRO A 105 -9.74 6.76 -11.06
CA PRO A 105 -10.47 5.65 -10.45
C PRO A 105 -9.54 4.77 -9.59
N PRO A 106 -10.10 3.98 -8.67
CA PRO A 106 -9.30 3.03 -7.89
C PRO A 106 -8.62 2.00 -8.80
N PRO A 107 -7.51 1.39 -8.35
CA PRO A 107 -6.91 0.30 -9.09
C PRO A 107 -7.88 -0.84 -9.36
N GLY A 108 -7.66 -1.56 -10.45
CA GLY A 108 -8.44 -2.73 -10.79
C GLY A 108 -8.14 -3.92 -9.87
N PRO A 109 -9.04 -4.94 -9.87
CA PRO A 109 -8.81 -6.12 -9.04
C PRO A 109 -7.46 -6.79 -9.37
N PRO A 110 -6.79 -7.42 -8.39
CA PRO A 110 -7.21 -7.61 -7.00
C PRO A 110 -6.84 -6.47 -6.05
N PHE A 111 -6.34 -5.36 -6.59
CA PHE A 111 -5.88 -4.22 -5.78
C PHE A 111 -6.94 -3.12 -5.62
N ASP A 112 -8.19 -3.43 -5.94
CA ASP A 112 -9.29 -2.48 -5.82
C ASP A 112 -9.56 -2.03 -4.37
N GLY A 113 -9.05 -2.77 -3.39
CA GLY A 113 -9.12 -2.36 -1.98
C GLY A 113 -8.42 -1.04 -1.69
N PHE A 114 -7.54 -0.57 -2.56
CA PHE A 114 -6.91 0.74 -2.42
C PHE A 114 -7.90 1.90 -2.51
N GLU A 115 -9.15 1.67 -2.93
CA GLU A 115 -10.15 2.73 -2.95
C GLU A 115 -10.34 3.37 -1.58
N VAL A 116 -10.04 2.65 -0.50
CA VAL A 116 -10.12 3.18 0.87
C VAL A 116 -9.22 4.39 1.07
N LEU A 117 -8.19 4.54 0.24
CA LEU A 117 -7.25 5.66 0.28
C LEU A 117 -7.69 6.86 -0.57
N ALA A 118 -8.80 6.76 -1.30
CA ALA A 118 -9.23 7.84 -2.18
C ALA A 118 -9.32 9.21 -1.48
N PRO A 119 -9.82 9.31 -0.22
CA PRO A 119 -9.83 10.60 0.46
C PRO A 119 -8.45 11.22 0.66
N ALA A 120 -7.38 10.41 0.64
CA ALA A 120 -6.02 10.92 0.81
C ALA A 120 -5.55 11.77 -0.37
N SER A 121 -6.23 11.72 -1.52
CA SER A 121 -5.87 12.52 -2.69
C SER A 121 -5.89 14.02 -2.40
N GLU A 122 -6.63 14.45 -1.38
CA GLU A 122 -6.70 15.87 -0.98
C GLU A 122 -5.60 16.27 -0.01
N TYR A 123 -4.79 15.31 0.46
CA TYR A 123 -3.75 15.53 1.46
C TYR A 123 -2.40 15.05 0.90
N LYS A 124 -1.79 15.87 0.05
CA LYS A 124 -0.60 15.49 -0.73
C LYS A 124 0.59 15.02 0.11
N ASN A 125 0.64 15.43 1.37
CA ASN A 125 1.76 15.08 2.26
C ASN A 125 1.52 13.77 3.03
N ARG A 126 0.45 13.10 2.78
CA ARG A 126 0.11 11.83 3.42
C ARG A 126 0.27 10.67 2.43
#